data_dd049571ecf80ab5b5acb9cec20b875e
#
_entry.id   dd049571ecf80ab5b5acb9cec20b875e
#
_cell.length_a   1.000
_cell.length_b   1.000
_cell.length_c   1.000
_cell.angle_alpha   90.00
_cell.angle_beta   90.00
_cell.angle_gamma   90.00
#
_symmetry.space_group_name_H-M   'P 1'
#
loop_
_entity.id
_entity.type
_entity.pdbx_description
1 polymer ?
#
loop_
_entity_poly.entity_id
_entity_poly.type
_entity_poly.pdbx_seq_one_letter_code
_entity_poly.pdbx_strand_id
1 'polypeptide(L)'
;MIQRFVIGKPFPTESVVLDLPAETGPVPYLTPDGDGWQYVMQEKDIVYGLGEMPRGLNKRGWHYETNNTDESEHGENRLSYYAAHNFLLISPADGSGCIGVFVDFPGKVSYDIGYTRHDTLRFATAEPNYALYLITAPAAAEVAKEFRQLIGPSYIPPKWAFGLAQSRFGYKTEADIREVAAQYKANDLPLDMICMDIDYMQSYADFTIDKARFPDLGKLAADLKAEGIRLVPIIDAGIRCDDNDPVCREGLEKGYFCTKEDGTPFVAAVWPGKAYFTDFLRPEARAWFGRQYKVLTDLGIEGFWNDMNEPALFYSPERLKAFFENAAALSRKDNLDQNDFFGLVRSVIGL
;
A
#
# COMPACT_ATOMS: atom_id res chain seq x y z
N MET A 1 25.23 5.26 12.05
CA MET A 1 25.16 4.06 12.95
C MET A 1 23.73 3.58 13.00
N ILE A 2 23.50 2.27 12.85
CA ILE A 2 22.17 1.67 12.95
C ILE A 2 22.14 0.75 14.17
N GLN A 3 21.13 0.89 15.01
CA GLN A 3 20.88 0.07 16.19
C GLN A 3 19.49 -0.57 16.06
N ARG A 4 19.37 -1.86 16.43
CA ARG A 4 18.13 -2.62 16.39
C ARG A 4 17.68 -3.00 17.79
N PHE A 5 16.42 -2.73 18.12
CA PHE A 5 15.77 -3.11 19.38
C PHE A 5 14.57 -4.02 19.06
N VAL A 6 14.34 -5.02 19.89
CA VAL A 6 13.26 -5.98 19.73
C VAL A 6 12.23 -5.80 20.83
N ILE A 7 11.00 -5.55 20.44
CA ILE A 7 9.85 -5.40 21.33
C ILE A 7 8.91 -6.59 21.08
N GLY A 8 8.64 -7.36 22.14
CA GLY A 8 7.82 -8.56 22.03
C GLY A 8 8.37 -9.60 21.06
N LYS A 9 7.52 -10.10 20.17
CA LYS A 9 7.86 -11.07 19.14
C LYS A 9 7.56 -10.47 17.75
N PRO A 10 8.54 -9.83 17.09
CA PRO A 10 8.34 -9.16 15.81
C PRO A 10 7.78 -10.08 14.73
N PHE A 11 6.96 -9.52 13.86
CA PHE A 11 6.51 -10.20 12.65
C PHE A 11 7.65 -10.33 11.64
N PRO A 12 7.73 -11.41 10.86
CA PRO A 12 8.73 -11.59 9.81
C PRO A 12 8.32 -10.80 8.54
N THR A 13 8.56 -9.49 8.53
CA THR A 13 8.17 -8.59 7.44
C THR A 13 9.09 -8.68 6.22
N GLU A 14 10.33 -9.13 6.41
CA GLU A 14 11.41 -9.12 5.40
C GLU A 14 11.69 -7.73 4.81
N SER A 15 11.27 -6.67 5.52
CA SER A 15 11.49 -5.28 5.10
C SER A 15 12.94 -4.81 5.29
N VAL A 16 13.73 -5.55 6.05
CA VAL A 16 15.12 -5.27 6.38
C VAL A 16 16.04 -6.33 5.79
N VAL A 17 17.08 -5.87 5.08
CA VAL A 17 18.08 -6.76 4.43
C VAL A 17 19.37 -6.92 5.24
N LEU A 18 19.60 -6.08 6.25
CA LEU A 18 20.76 -6.19 7.12
C LEU A 18 20.46 -7.11 8.31
N ASP A 19 21.33 -8.08 8.54
CA ASP A 19 21.30 -8.89 9.77
C ASP A 19 22.04 -8.13 10.88
N LEU A 20 21.27 -7.50 11.76
CA LEU A 20 21.78 -6.72 12.89
C LEU A 20 21.42 -7.41 14.21
N PRO A 21 22.39 -7.54 15.15
CA PRO A 21 22.10 -8.04 16.48
C PRO A 21 21.11 -7.11 17.20
N ALA A 22 20.27 -7.69 18.04
CA ALA A 22 19.43 -6.88 18.93
C ALA A 22 20.27 -6.27 20.05
N GLU A 23 20.11 -4.96 20.23
CA GLU A 23 20.68 -4.23 21.36
C GLU A 23 19.94 -4.58 22.64
N THR A 24 20.66 -4.54 23.75
CA THR A 24 20.13 -4.71 25.10
C THR A 24 20.26 -3.40 25.88
N GLY A 25 19.22 -3.04 26.62
CA GLY A 25 19.23 -1.82 27.40
C GLY A 25 18.25 -0.75 26.93
N PRO A 26 18.36 0.49 27.44
CA PRO A 26 17.46 1.56 27.06
C PRO A 26 17.64 1.96 25.59
N VAL A 27 16.53 2.30 24.94
CA VAL A 27 16.54 2.83 23.58
C VAL A 27 17.04 4.27 23.62
N PRO A 28 18.14 4.63 22.92
CA PRO A 28 18.64 6.00 22.95
C PRO A 28 17.60 7.00 22.43
N TYR A 29 17.58 8.21 23.00
CA TYR A 29 16.67 9.31 22.64
C TYR A 29 15.19 9.07 22.90
N LEU A 30 14.76 7.83 23.07
CA LEU A 30 13.36 7.46 23.27
C LEU A 30 13.14 6.95 24.69
N THR A 31 12.02 7.35 25.27
CA THR A 31 11.57 6.83 26.57
C THR A 31 10.23 6.12 26.41
N PRO A 32 9.98 4.99 27.10
CA PRO A 32 8.69 4.35 27.11
C PRO A 32 7.58 5.29 27.58
N ASP A 33 6.43 5.26 26.92
CA ASP A 33 5.23 6.03 27.29
C ASP A 33 3.97 5.19 27.02
N GLY A 34 3.46 4.54 28.06
CA GLY A 34 2.35 3.61 27.96
C GLY A 34 2.65 2.44 27.03
N ASP A 35 1.90 2.35 25.95
CA ASP A 35 2.02 1.35 24.89
C ASP A 35 2.97 1.74 23.75
N GLY A 36 3.66 2.89 23.89
CA GLY A 36 4.51 3.44 22.85
C GLY A 36 5.82 4.03 23.37
N TRP A 37 6.37 4.93 22.59
CA TRP A 37 7.60 5.64 22.82
C TRP A 37 7.42 7.14 22.64
N GLN A 38 8.18 7.93 23.39
CA GLN A 38 8.23 9.37 23.21
C GLN A 38 9.66 9.88 23.03
N TYR A 39 9.78 10.95 22.25
CA TYR A 39 10.96 11.79 22.10
C TYR A 39 10.61 13.22 22.54
N VAL A 40 11.47 13.83 23.34
CA VAL A 40 11.29 15.23 23.77
C VAL A 40 11.86 16.15 22.69
N MET A 41 10.98 16.89 22.01
CA MET A 41 11.36 17.83 20.97
C MET A 41 11.74 19.19 21.54
N GLN A 42 12.76 19.81 20.95
CA GLN A 42 13.04 21.22 21.14
C GLN A 42 12.14 22.09 20.24
N GLU A 43 12.04 23.37 20.52
CA GLU A 43 11.12 24.27 19.81
C GLU A 43 11.28 24.29 18.28
N LYS A 44 12.52 24.19 17.79
CA LYS A 44 12.87 24.29 16.38
C LYS A 44 13.25 22.96 15.73
N ASP A 45 13.02 21.84 16.41
CA ASP A 45 13.24 20.53 15.80
C ASP A 45 12.28 20.33 14.63
N ILE A 46 12.78 19.72 13.56
CA ILE A 46 12.01 19.40 12.37
C ILE A 46 11.87 17.89 12.28
N VAL A 47 10.67 17.44 11.95
CA VAL A 47 10.36 16.00 11.74
C VAL A 47 9.88 15.78 10.32
N TYR A 48 10.55 14.89 9.59
CA TYR A 48 10.20 14.49 8.22
C TYR A 48 9.79 13.02 8.18
N GLY A 49 9.15 12.60 7.07
CA GLY A 49 8.91 11.18 6.78
C GLY A 49 7.45 10.80 6.75
N LEU A 50 7.17 9.55 7.17
CA LEU A 50 5.87 8.87 7.18
C LEU A 50 5.29 8.53 5.79
N GLY A 51 6.07 8.70 4.71
CA GLY A 51 5.64 8.40 3.35
C GLY A 51 4.68 9.43 2.76
N GLU A 52 3.72 8.98 2.00
CA GLU A 52 2.66 9.81 1.43
C GLU A 52 1.66 10.19 2.52
N MET A 53 1.78 11.40 3.00
CA MET A 53 0.99 11.93 4.12
C MET A 53 0.50 13.34 3.80
N PRO A 54 -0.69 13.71 4.30
CA PRO A 54 -1.17 15.07 4.18
C PRO A 54 -0.22 16.06 4.87
N ARG A 55 -0.44 17.33 4.61
CA ARG A 55 0.29 18.46 5.18
C ARG A 55 1.72 18.57 4.66
N GLY A 56 2.46 19.56 5.11
CA GLY A 56 3.79 19.88 4.60
C GLY A 56 4.89 18.86 4.94
N LEU A 57 6.12 19.18 4.54
CA LEU A 57 7.29 18.34 4.78
C LEU A 57 7.60 18.19 6.27
N ASN A 58 7.51 19.27 7.05
CA ASN A 58 7.63 19.20 8.50
C ASN A 58 6.33 18.68 9.10
N LYS A 59 6.40 17.51 9.70
CA LYS A 59 5.26 16.79 10.27
C LYS A 59 4.84 17.30 11.67
N ARG A 60 5.56 18.22 12.25
CA ARG A 60 5.28 18.75 13.58
C ARG A 60 3.94 19.51 13.66
N GLY A 61 3.26 19.39 14.79
CA GLY A 61 1.99 20.04 15.09
C GLY A 61 0.76 19.23 14.69
N TRP A 62 0.93 17.97 14.33
CA TRP A 62 -0.14 17.14 13.81
C TRP A 62 -0.13 15.70 14.33
N HIS A 63 -1.28 15.06 14.15
CA HIS A 63 -1.46 13.63 14.40
C HIS A 63 -1.55 12.88 13.06
N TYR A 64 -0.92 11.68 12.97
CA TYR A 64 -0.88 10.83 11.80
C TYR A 64 -1.11 9.38 12.16
N GLU A 65 -1.57 8.59 11.19
CA GLU A 65 -1.57 7.13 11.27
C GLU A 65 -0.92 6.58 10.00
N THR A 66 0.01 5.62 10.13
CA THR A 66 0.51 4.87 8.98
C THR A 66 -0.41 3.68 8.75
N ASN A 67 -1.40 3.88 7.90
CA ASN A 67 -2.41 2.89 7.57
C ASN A 67 -2.83 3.14 6.12
N ASN A 68 -2.22 2.41 5.19
CA ASN A 68 -2.52 2.57 3.77
C ASN A 68 -4.02 2.44 3.53
N THR A 69 -4.60 3.41 2.85
CA THR A 69 -6.04 3.49 2.66
C THR A 69 -6.36 4.08 1.29
N ASP A 70 -7.39 3.56 0.66
CA ASP A 70 -7.97 4.11 -0.56
C ASP A 70 -8.75 5.37 -0.21
N GLU A 71 -8.10 6.53 -0.31
CA GLU A 71 -8.63 7.83 0.07
C GLU A 71 -8.79 8.73 -1.16
N SER A 72 -10.00 8.87 -1.65
CA SER A 72 -10.31 9.69 -2.83
C SER A 72 -10.25 11.20 -2.57
N GLU A 73 -10.39 11.64 -1.31
CA GLU A 73 -10.34 13.03 -0.92
C GLU A 73 -9.01 13.36 -0.23
N HIS A 74 -8.04 13.89 -0.96
CA HIS A 74 -6.71 14.25 -0.43
C HIS A 74 -6.73 15.52 0.42
N GLY A 75 -7.60 15.55 1.44
CA GLY A 75 -7.74 16.68 2.34
C GLY A 75 -6.70 16.69 3.47
N GLU A 76 -6.31 17.89 3.90
CA GLU A 76 -5.35 18.10 5.01
C GLU A 76 -5.83 17.53 6.37
N ASN A 77 -7.10 17.18 6.49
CA ASN A 77 -7.70 16.58 7.68
C ASN A 77 -7.59 15.06 7.74
N ARG A 78 -7.04 14.40 6.71
CA ARG A 78 -6.82 12.97 6.70
C ARG A 78 -5.62 12.58 7.56
N LEU A 79 -5.60 11.35 8.06
CA LEU A 79 -4.52 10.83 8.90
C LEU A 79 -3.50 10.02 8.12
N SER A 80 -3.90 9.46 6.97
CA SER A 80 -3.08 8.63 6.09
C SER A 80 -3.56 8.75 4.65
N TYR A 81 -2.71 8.32 3.70
CA TYR A 81 -3.04 8.14 2.29
C TYR A 81 -2.62 6.74 1.81
N TYR A 82 -2.38 6.57 0.50
CA TYR A 82 -2.14 5.28 -0.15
C TYR A 82 -0.81 4.63 0.21
N ALA A 83 0.27 5.41 0.43
CA ALA A 83 1.63 4.92 0.62
C ALA A 83 2.27 5.45 1.91
N ALA A 84 1.65 5.15 3.04
CA ALA A 84 2.19 5.45 4.37
C ALA A 84 3.45 4.61 4.67
N HIS A 85 4.37 5.16 5.45
CA HIS A 85 5.66 4.54 5.75
C HIS A 85 6.08 4.74 7.21
N ASN A 86 6.46 3.69 7.90
CA ASN A 86 6.83 3.73 9.33
C ASN A 86 8.26 4.26 9.59
N PHE A 87 8.73 5.17 8.76
CA PHE A 87 10.02 5.83 8.93
C PHE A 87 9.83 7.33 9.13
N LEU A 88 10.46 7.87 10.17
CA LEU A 88 10.60 9.31 10.36
C LEU A 88 12.05 9.71 10.63
N LEU A 89 12.36 10.96 10.33
CA LEU A 89 13.66 11.57 10.52
C LEU A 89 13.49 12.82 11.37
N ILE A 90 14.15 12.85 12.50
CA ILE A 90 14.21 14.00 13.40
C ILE A 90 15.51 14.75 13.12
N SER A 91 15.39 16.05 12.88
CA SER A 91 16.52 16.98 12.74
C SER A 91 16.51 17.95 13.93
N PRO A 92 17.30 17.68 14.98
CA PRO A 92 17.42 18.56 16.13
C PRO A 92 17.96 19.94 15.77
N ALA A 93 17.42 20.97 16.38
CA ALA A 93 17.76 22.36 16.08
C ALA A 93 19.15 22.77 16.60
N ASP A 94 19.69 22.05 17.58
CA ASP A 94 21.00 22.30 18.17
C ASP A 94 22.18 21.79 17.31
N GLY A 95 21.90 21.15 16.18
CA GLY A 95 22.92 20.61 15.28
C GLY A 95 23.64 19.36 15.83
N SER A 96 23.10 18.68 16.84
CA SER A 96 23.69 17.46 17.42
C SER A 96 23.71 16.25 16.49
N GLY A 97 23.23 16.40 15.26
CA GLY A 97 23.06 15.35 14.26
C GLY A 97 21.59 15.09 13.97
N CYS A 98 21.31 14.03 13.24
CA CYS A 98 19.95 13.62 12.86
C CYS A 98 19.66 12.19 13.34
N ILE A 99 18.40 11.92 13.64
CA ILE A 99 17.91 10.64 14.15
C ILE A 99 16.84 10.11 13.21
N GLY A 100 17.07 8.94 12.58
CA GLY A 100 16.06 8.16 11.91
C GLY A 100 15.42 7.17 12.88
N VAL A 101 14.11 7.05 12.84
CA VAL A 101 13.34 6.06 13.59
C VAL A 101 12.54 5.24 12.61
N PHE A 102 12.79 3.94 12.53
CA PHE A 102 12.02 3.02 11.69
C PHE A 102 11.35 1.97 12.58
N VAL A 103 10.05 1.88 12.48
CA VAL A 103 9.21 0.89 13.17
C VAL A 103 8.86 -0.20 12.18
N ASP A 104 9.55 -1.33 12.26
CA ASP A 104 9.28 -2.49 11.40
C ASP A 104 8.10 -3.27 11.96
N PHE A 105 6.92 -2.83 11.56
CA PHE A 105 5.62 -3.36 11.96
C PHE A 105 4.64 -3.32 10.77
N PRO A 106 3.98 -4.43 10.43
CA PRO A 106 3.11 -4.50 9.25
C PRO A 106 1.73 -3.88 9.46
N GLY A 107 1.38 -3.51 10.68
CA GLY A 107 0.10 -2.92 11.04
C GLY A 107 0.16 -1.42 11.24
N LYS A 108 -0.93 -0.88 11.74
CA LYS A 108 -1.10 0.56 11.99
C LYS A 108 -0.18 1.06 13.10
N VAL A 109 0.49 2.17 12.83
CA VAL A 109 1.24 2.95 13.83
C VAL A 109 0.66 4.36 13.91
N SER A 110 0.39 4.82 15.12
CA SER A 110 -0.07 6.19 15.38
C SER A 110 1.11 7.08 15.78
N TYR A 111 1.09 8.33 15.30
CA TYR A 111 2.11 9.33 15.60
C TYR A 111 1.45 10.63 16.06
N ASP A 112 1.82 11.11 17.24
CA ASP A 112 1.51 12.44 17.73
C ASP A 112 2.81 13.26 17.73
N ILE A 113 2.90 14.22 16.82
CA ILE A 113 4.15 14.99 16.63
C ILE A 113 3.92 16.43 17.08
N GLY A 114 3.87 16.63 18.38
CA GLY A 114 3.64 17.95 18.99
C GLY A 114 2.21 18.46 18.83
N TYR A 115 1.25 17.59 18.60
CA TYR A 115 -0.18 17.93 18.49
C TYR A 115 -0.82 18.02 19.87
N THR A 116 -0.77 16.95 20.66
CA THR A 116 -1.32 16.95 22.03
C THR A 116 -0.40 17.68 23.00
N ARG A 117 0.91 17.43 22.91
CA ARG A 117 1.95 18.09 23.71
C ARG A 117 2.99 18.66 22.76
N HIS A 118 3.11 19.98 22.75
CA HIS A 118 3.94 20.74 21.81
C HIS A 118 5.42 20.31 21.77
N ASP A 119 5.96 19.85 22.87
CA ASP A 119 7.35 19.40 23.07
C ASP A 119 7.55 17.89 22.95
N THR A 120 6.54 17.14 22.51
CA THR A 120 6.60 15.68 22.53
C THR A 120 6.24 15.11 21.16
N LEU A 121 7.11 14.25 20.64
CA LEU A 121 6.77 13.31 19.59
C LEU A 121 6.50 11.97 20.26
N ARG A 122 5.32 11.40 20.04
CA ARG A 122 4.93 10.08 20.53
C ARG A 122 4.53 9.19 19.36
N PHE A 123 4.91 7.91 19.43
CA PHE A 123 4.37 6.90 18.50
C PHE A 123 4.01 5.61 19.26
N ALA A 124 2.99 4.93 18.76
CA ALA A 124 2.53 3.65 19.30
C ALA A 124 2.02 2.74 18.18
N THR A 125 2.30 1.44 18.35
CA THR A 125 1.82 0.39 17.47
C THR A 125 0.51 -0.22 18.01
N ALA A 126 -0.30 -0.81 17.13
CA ALA A 126 -1.50 -1.52 17.57
C ALA A 126 -1.19 -2.74 18.46
N GLU A 127 -0.01 -3.34 18.32
CA GLU A 127 0.47 -4.46 19.10
C GLU A 127 1.96 -4.31 19.45
N PRO A 128 2.41 -4.79 20.62
CA PRO A 128 3.81 -4.66 21.06
C PRO A 128 4.71 -5.76 20.47
N ASN A 129 4.66 -5.99 19.14
CA ASN A 129 5.36 -7.08 18.45
C ASN A 129 6.09 -6.55 17.21
N TYR A 130 7.17 -5.80 17.38
CA TYR A 130 7.89 -5.14 16.27
C TYR A 130 9.39 -5.03 16.54
N ALA A 131 10.15 -4.77 15.47
CA ALA A 131 11.52 -4.30 15.59
C ALA A 131 11.59 -2.78 15.43
N LEU A 132 12.38 -2.13 16.28
CA LEU A 132 12.63 -0.70 16.24
C LEU A 132 14.08 -0.46 15.82
N TYR A 133 14.29 0.34 14.78
CA TYR A 133 15.61 0.72 14.32
C TYR A 133 15.84 2.21 14.56
N LEU A 134 16.97 2.52 15.20
CA LEU A 134 17.47 3.88 15.32
C LEU A 134 18.67 4.07 14.42
N ILE A 135 18.65 5.15 13.66
CA ILE A 135 19.72 5.53 12.76
C ILE A 135 20.24 6.89 13.15
N THR A 136 21.50 6.98 13.54
CA THR A 136 22.10 8.27 13.90
C THR A 136 23.21 8.63 12.92
N ALA A 137 23.17 9.88 12.42
CA ALA A 137 24.17 10.42 11.52
C ALA A 137 24.28 11.94 11.67
N PRO A 138 25.39 12.57 11.23
CA PRO A 138 25.57 14.01 11.32
C PRO A 138 24.54 14.83 10.51
N ALA A 139 24.03 14.28 9.41
CA ALA A 139 23.10 14.98 8.52
C ALA A 139 21.94 14.09 8.04
N ALA A 140 20.82 14.72 7.68
CA ALA A 140 19.62 14.05 7.20
C ALA A 140 19.87 13.15 5.97
N ALA A 141 20.71 13.61 5.03
CA ALA A 141 21.06 12.80 3.84
C ALA A 141 21.81 11.52 4.21
N GLU A 142 22.61 11.54 5.26
CA GLU A 142 23.32 10.35 5.73
C GLU A 142 22.39 9.38 6.46
N VAL A 143 21.42 9.90 7.23
CA VAL A 143 20.35 9.06 7.80
C VAL A 143 19.56 8.36 6.68
N ALA A 144 19.17 9.07 5.63
CA ALA A 144 18.49 8.49 4.48
C ALA A 144 19.33 7.44 3.76
N LYS A 145 20.64 7.65 3.63
CA LYS A 145 21.58 6.68 3.07
C LYS A 145 21.67 5.41 3.92
N GLU A 146 21.81 5.55 5.23
CA GLU A 146 21.85 4.43 6.17
C GLU A 146 20.50 3.66 6.17
N PHE A 147 19.38 4.37 6.13
CA PHE A 147 18.06 3.75 6.01
C PHE A 147 17.93 2.94 4.72
N ARG A 148 18.40 3.49 3.59
CA ARG A 148 18.43 2.75 2.32
C ARG A 148 19.32 1.51 2.37
N GLN A 149 20.41 1.52 3.13
CA GLN A 149 21.22 0.32 3.35
C GLN A 149 20.47 -0.71 4.19
N LEU A 150 19.71 -0.24 5.20
CA LEU A 150 18.93 -1.10 6.08
C LEU A 150 17.83 -1.86 5.30
N ILE A 151 17.06 -1.17 4.46
CA ILE A 151 15.93 -1.75 3.71
C ILE A 151 16.29 -2.24 2.31
N GLY A 152 17.54 -2.07 1.90
CA GLY A 152 18.01 -2.45 0.57
C GLY A 152 17.88 -1.35 -0.49
N PRO A 153 18.55 -1.51 -1.63
CA PRO A 153 18.51 -0.54 -2.72
C PRO A 153 17.15 -0.55 -3.42
N SER A 154 16.66 0.64 -3.75
CA SER A 154 15.49 0.77 -4.60
C SER A 154 15.75 0.18 -6.00
N TYR A 155 14.75 -0.49 -6.56
CA TYR A 155 14.78 -0.86 -7.96
C TYR A 155 14.87 0.41 -8.83
N ILE A 156 15.74 0.38 -9.83
CA ILE A 156 15.85 1.46 -10.82
C ILE A 156 15.09 1.02 -12.06
N PRO A 157 13.90 1.56 -12.32
CA PRO A 157 13.11 1.16 -13.47
C PRO A 157 13.77 1.61 -14.79
N PRO A 158 13.41 1.00 -15.91
CA PRO A 158 13.90 1.41 -17.22
C PRO A 158 13.41 2.83 -17.57
N LYS A 159 14.14 3.49 -18.47
CA LYS A 159 13.91 4.91 -18.80
C LYS A 159 12.46 5.21 -19.20
N TRP A 160 11.80 4.34 -19.94
CA TRP A 160 10.41 4.53 -20.38
C TRP A 160 9.42 4.64 -19.22
N ALA A 161 9.71 4.01 -18.07
CA ALA A 161 8.84 4.09 -16.90
C ALA A 161 8.83 5.48 -16.21
N PHE A 162 9.73 6.38 -16.61
CA PHE A 162 9.75 7.79 -16.19
C PHE A 162 9.14 8.72 -17.24
N GLY A 163 8.62 8.18 -18.34
CA GLY A 163 8.01 8.94 -19.41
C GLY A 163 6.53 9.22 -19.16
N LEU A 164 5.85 9.70 -20.21
CA LEU A 164 4.42 10.01 -20.12
C LEU A 164 3.59 8.73 -20.13
N ALA A 165 2.78 8.56 -19.09
CA ALA A 165 1.79 7.49 -18.97
C ALA A 165 0.39 8.01 -19.28
N GLN A 166 -0.32 7.33 -20.17
CA GLN A 166 -1.76 7.54 -20.36
C GLN A 166 -2.54 6.41 -19.68
N SER A 167 -3.36 6.77 -18.73
CA SER A 167 -4.23 5.85 -17.99
C SER A 167 -5.66 6.32 -17.99
N ARG A 168 -6.59 5.38 -18.05
CA ARG A 168 -8.02 5.64 -17.94
C ARG A 168 -8.77 4.36 -17.63
N PHE A 169 -9.71 4.41 -16.68
CA PHE A 169 -10.75 3.39 -16.56
C PHE A 169 -11.63 3.37 -17.83
N GLY A 170 -11.83 2.19 -18.40
CA GLY A 170 -12.74 2.00 -19.52
C GLY A 170 -12.09 1.95 -20.92
N TYR A 171 -10.80 1.60 -21.04
CA TYR A 171 -10.25 1.09 -22.29
C TYR A 171 -10.70 -0.37 -22.45
N LYS A 172 -11.87 -0.55 -23.09
CA LYS A 172 -12.60 -1.83 -23.08
C LYS A 172 -12.15 -2.80 -24.15
N THR A 173 -11.46 -2.32 -25.19
CA THR A 173 -11.08 -3.12 -26.35
C THR A 173 -9.66 -2.78 -26.83
N GLU A 174 -9.08 -3.69 -27.61
CA GLU A 174 -7.83 -3.42 -28.34
C GLU A 174 -7.93 -2.16 -29.20
N ALA A 175 -9.10 -1.91 -29.81
CA ALA A 175 -9.31 -0.74 -30.65
C ALA A 175 -9.20 0.57 -29.86
N ASP A 176 -9.69 0.63 -28.64
CA ASP A 176 -9.58 1.81 -27.78
C ASP A 176 -8.11 2.15 -27.48
N ILE A 177 -7.28 1.14 -27.21
CA ILE A 177 -5.86 1.31 -26.96
C ILE A 177 -5.13 1.82 -28.21
N ARG A 178 -5.42 1.23 -29.37
CA ARG A 178 -4.83 1.65 -30.65
C ARG A 178 -5.23 3.08 -31.02
N GLU A 179 -6.48 3.45 -30.79
CA GLU A 179 -6.99 4.81 -31.03
C GLU A 179 -6.24 5.83 -30.17
N VAL A 180 -6.06 5.56 -28.88
CA VAL A 180 -5.29 6.43 -27.98
C VAL A 180 -3.87 6.63 -28.48
N ALA A 181 -3.15 5.58 -28.82
CA ALA A 181 -1.79 5.68 -29.36
C ALA A 181 -1.74 6.50 -30.66
N ALA A 182 -2.71 6.27 -31.57
CA ALA A 182 -2.82 7.01 -32.83
C ALA A 182 -3.09 8.51 -32.60
N GLN A 183 -3.92 8.85 -31.63
CA GLN A 183 -4.24 10.25 -31.29
C GLN A 183 -3.04 11.00 -30.71
N TYR A 184 -2.27 10.39 -29.82
CA TYR A 184 -1.03 10.98 -29.31
C TYR A 184 -0.05 11.26 -30.45
N LYS A 185 0.12 10.27 -31.36
CA LYS A 185 0.99 10.41 -32.54
C LYS A 185 0.51 11.49 -33.50
N ALA A 186 -0.80 11.56 -33.79
CA ALA A 186 -1.37 12.55 -34.69
C ALA A 186 -1.22 13.99 -34.19
N ASN A 187 -1.13 14.19 -32.88
CA ASN A 187 -0.96 15.49 -32.25
C ASN A 187 0.50 15.80 -31.87
N ASP A 188 1.45 14.97 -32.31
CA ASP A 188 2.89 15.12 -31.99
C ASP A 188 3.16 15.20 -30.47
N LEU A 189 2.42 14.42 -29.69
CA LEU A 189 2.58 14.32 -28.25
C LEU A 189 3.39 13.07 -27.87
N PRO A 190 4.35 13.17 -26.96
CA PRO A 190 5.09 11.99 -26.49
C PRO A 190 4.16 11.04 -25.71
N LEU A 191 4.40 9.73 -25.83
CA LEU A 191 3.73 8.72 -25.06
C LEU A 191 4.68 7.54 -24.87
N ASP A 192 4.97 7.19 -23.64
CA ASP A 192 5.91 6.11 -23.30
C ASP A 192 5.19 4.84 -22.84
N MET A 193 4.00 4.99 -22.25
CA MET A 193 3.20 3.83 -21.82
C MET A 193 1.70 4.12 -21.82
N ILE A 194 0.92 3.07 -21.99
CA ILE A 194 -0.54 3.06 -21.80
C ILE A 194 -0.87 2.05 -20.71
N CYS A 195 -1.53 2.51 -19.65
CA CYS A 195 -2.05 1.65 -18.60
C CYS A 195 -3.39 1.06 -19.04
N MET A 196 -3.52 -0.26 -18.91
CA MET A 196 -4.78 -0.98 -19.12
C MET A 196 -5.41 -1.25 -17.77
N ASP A 197 -6.63 -0.73 -17.59
CA ASP A 197 -7.46 -1.02 -16.43
C ASP A 197 -8.13 -2.40 -16.54
N ILE A 198 -8.95 -2.78 -15.57
CA ILE A 198 -9.54 -4.12 -15.39
C ILE A 198 -10.31 -4.70 -16.58
N ASP A 199 -10.70 -3.88 -17.56
CA ASP A 199 -11.53 -4.30 -18.71
C ASP A 199 -10.84 -5.29 -19.66
N TYR A 200 -9.51 -5.49 -19.57
CA TYR A 200 -8.84 -6.54 -20.37
C TYR A 200 -9.02 -7.94 -19.78
N MET A 201 -9.39 -8.02 -18.51
CA MET A 201 -9.60 -9.28 -17.79
C MET A 201 -10.96 -9.90 -18.13
N GLN A 202 -11.04 -11.21 -18.06
CA GLN A 202 -12.31 -11.92 -18.14
C GLN A 202 -13.08 -11.78 -16.82
N SER A 203 -14.19 -11.02 -16.87
CA SER A 203 -15.00 -10.75 -15.66
C SER A 203 -14.18 -10.23 -14.46
N TYR A 204 -13.19 -9.39 -14.75
CA TYR A 204 -12.29 -8.76 -13.78
C TYR A 204 -11.47 -9.73 -12.90
N ALA A 205 -11.31 -10.98 -13.35
CA ALA A 205 -10.49 -11.96 -12.66
C ALA A 205 -9.02 -11.78 -13.04
N ASP A 206 -8.16 -11.61 -12.04
CA ASP A 206 -6.72 -11.51 -12.23
C ASP A 206 -6.15 -12.67 -13.04
N PHE A 207 -5.08 -12.39 -13.77
CA PHE A 207 -4.35 -13.37 -14.60
C PHE A 207 -5.19 -14.00 -15.71
N THR A 208 -6.30 -13.36 -16.11
CA THR A 208 -7.12 -13.75 -17.26
C THR A 208 -7.08 -12.67 -18.35
N ILE A 209 -7.43 -13.06 -19.57
CA ILE A 209 -7.53 -12.14 -20.72
C ILE A 209 -8.86 -12.39 -21.42
N ASP A 210 -9.65 -11.36 -21.60
CA ASP A 210 -10.88 -11.41 -22.40
C ASP A 210 -10.52 -11.43 -23.89
N LYS A 211 -10.51 -12.63 -24.48
CA LYS A 211 -10.16 -12.84 -25.90
C LYS A 211 -11.17 -12.26 -26.90
N ALA A 212 -12.38 -11.92 -26.46
CA ALA A 212 -13.33 -11.23 -27.31
C ALA A 212 -12.99 -9.75 -27.48
N ARG A 213 -12.45 -9.13 -26.42
CA ARG A 213 -12.07 -7.72 -26.39
C ARG A 213 -10.63 -7.49 -26.80
N PHE A 214 -9.74 -8.40 -26.45
CA PHE A 214 -8.30 -8.40 -26.72
C PHE A 214 -7.88 -9.74 -27.35
N PRO A 215 -8.21 -9.96 -28.64
CA PRO A 215 -8.01 -11.25 -29.31
C PRO A 215 -6.55 -11.67 -29.38
N ASP A 216 -5.62 -10.72 -29.52
CA ASP A 216 -4.17 -10.96 -29.54
C ASP A 216 -3.42 -9.87 -28.76
N LEU A 217 -3.48 -9.97 -27.44
CA LEU A 217 -2.82 -9.01 -26.55
C LEU A 217 -1.29 -9.00 -26.77
N GLY A 218 -0.69 -10.14 -27.11
CA GLY A 218 0.75 -10.22 -27.39
C GLY A 218 1.13 -9.43 -28.63
N LYS A 219 0.32 -9.52 -29.71
CA LYS A 219 0.52 -8.71 -30.91
C LYS A 219 0.33 -7.22 -30.63
N LEU A 220 -0.70 -6.85 -29.88
CA LEU A 220 -0.94 -5.46 -29.47
C LEU A 220 0.30 -4.91 -28.72
N ALA A 221 0.80 -5.64 -27.74
CA ALA A 221 1.99 -5.24 -26.97
C ALA A 221 3.23 -5.09 -27.86
N ALA A 222 3.44 -6.01 -28.80
CA ALA A 222 4.56 -5.95 -29.74
C ALA A 222 4.46 -4.77 -30.72
N ASP A 223 3.28 -4.50 -31.27
CA ASP A 223 3.02 -3.39 -32.16
C ASP A 223 3.30 -2.03 -31.47
N LEU A 224 2.75 -1.84 -30.27
CA LEU A 224 2.97 -0.63 -29.49
C LEU A 224 4.43 -0.46 -29.08
N LYS A 225 5.10 -1.55 -28.69
CA LYS A 225 6.51 -1.55 -28.36
C LYS A 225 7.39 -1.11 -29.54
N ALA A 226 7.04 -1.51 -30.76
CA ALA A 226 7.74 -1.06 -31.96
C ALA A 226 7.61 0.46 -32.21
N GLU A 227 6.53 1.08 -31.70
CA GLU A 227 6.32 2.53 -31.70
C GLU A 227 6.92 3.25 -30.46
N GLY A 228 7.59 2.51 -29.58
CA GLY A 228 8.19 3.07 -28.35
C GLY A 228 7.26 3.06 -27.14
N ILE A 229 6.01 2.62 -27.29
CA ILE A 229 4.99 2.65 -26.25
C ILE A 229 4.94 1.29 -25.52
N ARG A 230 4.93 1.29 -24.19
CA ARG A 230 4.76 0.08 -23.37
C ARG A 230 3.32 -0.06 -22.91
N LEU A 231 2.81 -1.29 -22.98
CA LEU A 231 1.51 -1.64 -22.43
C LEU A 231 1.70 -2.12 -20.98
N VAL A 232 0.98 -1.49 -20.04
CA VAL A 232 1.11 -1.73 -18.60
C VAL A 232 -0.26 -2.13 -18.04
N PRO A 233 -0.60 -3.43 -18.01
CA PRO A 233 -1.86 -3.91 -17.46
C PRO A 233 -1.88 -3.83 -15.93
N ILE A 234 -3.08 -3.59 -15.38
CA ILE A 234 -3.37 -3.66 -13.96
C ILE A 234 -3.44 -5.12 -13.49
N ILE A 235 -3.02 -5.36 -12.25
CA ILE A 235 -3.32 -6.56 -11.47
C ILE A 235 -3.82 -6.09 -10.11
N ASP A 236 -4.98 -6.57 -9.72
CA ASP A 236 -5.57 -6.34 -8.41
C ASP A 236 -5.09 -7.42 -7.42
N ALA A 237 -5.27 -7.20 -6.12
CA ALA A 237 -4.76 -8.15 -5.13
C ALA A 237 -5.76 -9.26 -4.75
N GLY A 238 -6.92 -9.34 -5.41
CA GLY A 238 -8.04 -10.22 -5.06
C GLY A 238 -8.30 -11.35 -6.06
N ILE A 239 -7.96 -12.59 -5.71
CA ILE A 239 -8.23 -13.76 -6.54
C ILE A 239 -9.72 -14.14 -6.45
N ARG A 240 -10.43 -14.10 -7.57
CA ARG A 240 -11.86 -14.44 -7.63
C ARG A 240 -12.16 -15.81 -7.03
N CYS A 241 -13.17 -15.89 -6.16
CA CYS A 241 -13.67 -17.16 -5.63
C CYS A 241 -14.40 -17.93 -6.72
N ASP A 242 -13.70 -18.80 -7.42
CA ASP A 242 -14.25 -19.64 -8.50
C ASP A 242 -13.51 -21.00 -8.50
N ASP A 243 -14.23 -22.07 -8.17
CA ASP A 243 -13.66 -23.42 -8.12
C ASP A 243 -13.20 -23.94 -9.49
N ASN A 244 -13.61 -23.30 -10.58
CA ASN A 244 -13.15 -23.63 -11.93
C ASN A 244 -11.87 -22.88 -12.32
N ASP A 245 -11.51 -21.83 -11.58
CA ASP A 245 -10.28 -21.09 -11.81
C ASP A 245 -9.08 -21.87 -11.25
N PRO A 246 -8.08 -22.24 -12.08
CA PRO A 246 -6.91 -22.98 -11.63
C PRO A 246 -6.07 -22.18 -10.61
N VAL A 247 -6.02 -20.85 -10.72
CA VAL A 247 -5.30 -19.98 -9.77
C VAL A 247 -5.97 -20.03 -8.40
N CYS A 248 -7.29 -19.89 -8.36
CA CYS A 248 -8.08 -20.00 -7.13
C CYS A 248 -7.90 -21.36 -6.45
N ARG A 249 -8.02 -22.45 -7.20
CA ARG A 249 -7.86 -23.81 -6.67
C ARG A 249 -6.47 -24.04 -6.09
N GLU A 250 -5.42 -23.70 -6.85
CA GLU A 250 -4.05 -23.87 -6.37
C GLU A 250 -3.81 -23.08 -5.08
N GLY A 251 -4.28 -21.84 -5.02
CA GLY A 251 -4.17 -20.99 -3.83
C GLY A 251 -4.85 -21.61 -2.59
N LEU A 252 -6.04 -22.18 -2.76
CA LEU A 252 -6.76 -22.90 -1.69
C LEU A 252 -6.04 -24.18 -1.27
N GLU A 253 -5.66 -25.04 -2.23
CA GLU A 253 -4.99 -26.30 -1.96
C GLU A 253 -3.66 -26.12 -1.21
N LYS A 254 -2.92 -25.06 -1.54
CA LYS A 254 -1.63 -24.74 -0.91
C LYS A 254 -1.75 -23.86 0.33
N GLY A 255 -2.95 -23.37 0.65
CA GLY A 255 -3.20 -22.47 1.77
C GLY A 255 -2.45 -21.15 1.64
N TYR A 256 -2.43 -20.56 0.45
CA TYR A 256 -1.72 -19.30 0.16
C TYR A 256 -2.54 -18.03 0.43
N PHE A 257 -3.79 -18.19 0.82
CA PHE A 257 -4.66 -17.06 1.13
C PHE A 257 -4.67 -16.72 2.62
N CYS A 258 -4.93 -15.45 2.91
CA CYS A 258 -5.18 -14.96 4.26
C CYS A 258 -6.31 -15.75 4.92
N THR A 259 -6.18 -16.06 6.20
CA THR A 259 -7.15 -16.83 6.97
C THR A 259 -7.70 -15.99 8.12
N LYS A 260 -8.94 -16.31 8.54
CA LYS A 260 -9.52 -15.85 9.78
C LYS A 260 -8.94 -16.62 10.98
N GLU A 261 -9.29 -16.20 12.19
CA GLU A 261 -8.86 -16.86 13.44
C GLU A 261 -9.25 -18.34 13.52
N ASP A 262 -10.36 -18.71 12.89
CA ASP A 262 -10.84 -20.11 12.81
C ASP A 262 -10.10 -20.96 11.75
N GLY A 263 -9.12 -20.38 11.05
CA GLY A 263 -8.35 -21.03 10.00
C GLY A 263 -9.05 -21.10 8.64
N THR A 264 -10.28 -20.60 8.52
CA THR A 264 -10.96 -20.54 7.22
C THR A 264 -10.41 -19.37 6.37
N PRO A 265 -10.39 -19.47 5.02
CA PRO A 265 -9.95 -18.37 4.17
C PRO A 265 -10.78 -17.10 4.40
N PHE A 266 -10.10 -15.97 4.46
CA PHE A 266 -10.75 -14.66 4.48
C PHE A 266 -11.33 -14.36 3.10
N VAL A 267 -12.58 -13.88 3.06
CA VAL A 267 -13.29 -13.52 1.82
C VAL A 267 -13.83 -12.11 1.94
N ALA A 268 -13.57 -11.30 0.95
CA ALA A 268 -14.23 -9.99 0.78
C ALA A 268 -14.58 -9.77 -0.68
N ALA A 269 -15.23 -8.66 -1.01
CA ALA A 269 -15.56 -8.34 -2.39
C ALA A 269 -14.67 -7.21 -2.93
N VAL A 270 -14.22 -7.43 -4.16
CA VAL A 270 -13.58 -6.45 -5.04
C VAL A 270 -14.22 -6.55 -6.44
N TRP A 271 -13.54 -6.09 -7.50
CA TRP A 271 -14.13 -6.02 -8.83
C TRP A 271 -14.71 -7.35 -9.36
N PRO A 272 -14.07 -8.52 -9.23
CA PRO A 272 -14.66 -9.79 -9.67
C PRO A 272 -15.79 -10.33 -8.77
N GLY A 273 -16.19 -9.57 -7.74
CA GLY A 273 -17.10 -10.02 -6.69
C GLY A 273 -16.34 -10.63 -5.51
N LYS A 274 -16.77 -11.79 -5.01
CA LYS A 274 -16.06 -12.46 -3.90
C LYS A 274 -14.64 -12.85 -4.32
N ALA A 275 -13.69 -12.53 -3.48
CA ALA A 275 -12.27 -12.81 -3.69
C ALA A 275 -11.57 -13.30 -2.42
N TYR A 276 -10.54 -14.12 -2.62
CA TYR A 276 -9.52 -14.46 -1.63
C TYR A 276 -8.34 -13.53 -1.76
N PHE A 277 -7.61 -13.28 -0.68
CA PHE A 277 -6.47 -12.39 -0.65
C PHE A 277 -5.20 -13.18 -0.32
N THR A 278 -4.18 -13.03 -1.14
CA THR A 278 -2.89 -13.71 -0.96
C THR A 278 -2.22 -13.25 0.34
N ASP A 279 -1.74 -14.19 1.13
CA ASP A 279 -0.94 -13.90 2.33
C ASP A 279 0.50 -13.54 1.93
N PHE A 280 0.72 -12.28 1.61
CA PHE A 280 2.04 -11.79 1.19
C PHE A 280 3.10 -11.78 2.31
N LEU A 281 2.76 -12.07 3.56
CA LEU A 281 3.75 -12.30 4.60
C LEU A 281 4.44 -13.67 4.46
N ARG A 282 3.85 -14.58 3.69
CA ARG A 282 4.43 -15.90 3.42
C ARG A 282 5.25 -15.90 2.13
N PRO A 283 6.55 -16.26 2.18
CA PRO A 283 7.42 -16.28 1.00
C PRO A 283 6.90 -17.16 -0.14
N GLU A 284 6.32 -18.33 0.20
CA GLU A 284 5.78 -19.28 -0.78
C GLU A 284 4.57 -18.70 -1.52
N ALA A 285 3.70 -17.97 -0.81
CA ALA A 285 2.53 -17.33 -1.38
C ALA A 285 2.96 -16.17 -2.31
N ARG A 286 3.95 -15.36 -1.91
CA ARG A 286 4.55 -14.33 -2.79
C ARG A 286 5.12 -14.93 -4.06
N ALA A 287 5.92 -16.00 -3.93
CA ALA A 287 6.52 -16.66 -5.08
C ALA A 287 5.46 -17.29 -6.00
N TRP A 288 4.40 -17.85 -5.43
CA TRP A 288 3.27 -18.36 -6.19
C TRP A 288 2.54 -17.25 -6.94
N PHE A 289 2.16 -16.17 -6.28
CA PHE A 289 1.47 -15.04 -6.89
C PHE A 289 2.32 -14.43 -8.02
N GLY A 290 3.61 -14.23 -7.77
CA GLY A 290 4.55 -13.74 -8.79
C GLY A 290 4.64 -14.62 -10.03
N ARG A 291 4.49 -15.95 -9.90
CA ARG A 291 4.45 -16.85 -11.05
C ARG A 291 3.21 -16.67 -11.94
N GLN A 292 2.11 -16.20 -11.38
CA GLN A 292 0.87 -15.99 -12.16
C GLN A 292 1.04 -14.87 -13.21
N TYR A 293 1.92 -13.91 -12.99
CA TYR A 293 2.26 -12.87 -13.98
C TYR A 293 2.78 -13.44 -15.31
N LYS A 294 3.16 -14.72 -15.31
CA LYS A 294 3.67 -15.38 -16.52
C LYS A 294 2.68 -15.34 -17.68
N VAL A 295 1.40 -15.33 -17.42
CA VAL A 295 0.35 -15.21 -18.44
C VAL A 295 0.47 -13.92 -19.27
N LEU A 296 1.04 -12.86 -18.68
CA LEU A 296 1.25 -11.55 -19.31
C LEU A 296 2.71 -11.38 -19.77
N THR A 297 3.68 -11.81 -18.97
CA THR A 297 5.10 -11.67 -19.35
C THR A 297 5.46 -12.51 -20.58
N ASP A 298 4.84 -13.67 -20.76
CA ASP A 298 5.02 -14.49 -21.97
C ASP A 298 4.48 -13.82 -23.24
N LEU A 299 3.61 -12.82 -23.10
CA LEU A 299 3.10 -11.98 -24.19
C LEU A 299 3.95 -10.73 -24.46
N GLY A 300 5.08 -10.58 -23.74
CA GLY A 300 6.00 -9.44 -23.91
C GLY A 300 5.63 -8.21 -23.08
N ILE A 301 4.76 -8.32 -22.07
CA ILE A 301 4.51 -7.27 -21.10
C ILE A 301 5.73 -7.11 -20.20
N GLU A 302 6.19 -5.88 -20.00
CA GLU A 302 7.44 -5.54 -19.29
C GLU A 302 7.22 -4.71 -18.03
N GLY A 303 5.98 -4.28 -17.77
CA GLY A 303 5.61 -3.51 -16.58
C GLY A 303 4.17 -3.75 -16.19
N PHE A 304 3.87 -3.54 -14.92
CA PHE A 304 2.56 -3.79 -14.33
C PHE A 304 2.15 -2.63 -13.43
N TRP A 305 0.86 -2.39 -13.36
CA TRP A 305 0.23 -1.55 -12.36
C TRP A 305 -0.38 -2.48 -11.31
N ASN A 306 0.12 -2.46 -10.08
CA ASN A 306 -0.52 -3.16 -8.97
C ASN A 306 -1.46 -2.19 -8.25
N ASP A 307 -2.73 -2.56 -8.15
CA ASP A 307 -3.78 -1.77 -7.53
C ASP A 307 -4.53 -2.58 -6.46
N MET A 308 -5.40 -1.95 -5.71
CA MET A 308 -6.24 -2.56 -4.67
C MET A 308 -5.47 -3.25 -3.54
N ASN A 309 -4.19 -2.92 -3.37
CA ASN A 309 -3.25 -3.62 -2.49
C ASN A 309 -3.02 -2.97 -1.14
N GLU A 310 -3.87 -2.05 -0.71
CA GLU A 310 -3.92 -1.46 0.66
C GLU A 310 -4.23 -2.49 1.77
N PRO A 311 -5.05 -3.51 1.64
CA PRO A 311 -6.01 -3.92 0.60
C PRO A 311 -7.29 -3.08 0.58
N ALA A 312 -7.69 -2.63 -0.59
CA ALA A 312 -9.01 -2.03 -0.80
C ALA A 312 -10.09 -3.11 -0.86
N LEU A 313 -11.13 -2.94 -0.11
CA LEU A 313 -12.25 -3.89 0.00
C LEU A 313 -13.57 -3.14 -0.16
N PHE A 314 -14.44 -3.58 -1.07
CA PHE A 314 -15.77 -2.97 -1.21
C PHE A 314 -16.65 -3.35 -0.04
N TYR A 315 -16.72 -4.65 0.31
CA TYR A 315 -17.40 -5.14 1.49
C TYR A 315 -16.88 -6.52 1.92
N SER A 316 -17.10 -6.85 3.20
CA SER A 316 -16.90 -8.18 3.76
C SER A 316 -18.18 -8.64 4.48
N PRO A 317 -18.33 -9.94 4.80
CA PRO A 317 -19.45 -10.42 5.62
C PRO A 317 -19.56 -9.70 6.94
N GLU A 318 -18.43 -9.38 7.58
CA GLU A 318 -18.37 -8.67 8.85
C GLU A 318 -18.86 -7.22 8.72
N ARG A 319 -18.48 -6.52 7.65
CA ARG A 319 -18.97 -5.16 7.36
C ARG A 319 -20.44 -5.14 7.00
N LEU A 320 -20.93 -6.12 6.24
CA LEU A 320 -22.34 -6.27 5.96
C LEU A 320 -23.15 -6.51 7.24
N LYS A 321 -22.65 -7.36 8.14
CA LYS A 321 -23.27 -7.57 9.45
C LYS A 321 -23.35 -6.27 10.23
N ALA A 322 -22.25 -5.53 10.35
CA ALA A 322 -22.21 -4.23 11.02
C ALA A 322 -23.17 -3.22 10.37
N PHE A 323 -23.28 -3.22 9.03
CA PHE A 323 -24.26 -2.40 8.33
C PHE A 323 -25.69 -2.71 8.75
N PHE A 324 -26.10 -3.97 8.76
CA PHE A 324 -27.44 -4.34 9.15
C PHE A 324 -27.73 -4.06 10.63
N GLU A 325 -26.75 -4.22 11.51
CA GLU A 325 -26.85 -3.84 12.92
C GLU A 325 -27.04 -2.33 13.08
N ASN A 326 -26.26 -1.53 12.38
CA ASN A 326 -26.38 -0.07 12.36
C ASN A 326 -27.70 0.39 11.73
N ALA A 327 -28.13 -0.22 10.62
CA ALA A 327 -29.40 0.07 9.99
C ALA A 327 -30.58 -0.21 10.95
N ALA A 328 -30.53 -1.34 11.66
CA ALA A 328 -31.53 -1.67 12.67
C ALA A 328 -31.52 -0.71 13.88
N ALA A 329 -30.36 -0.18 14.25
CA ALA A 329 -30.26 0.86 15.28
C ALA A 329 -30.83 2.19 14.81
N LEU A 330 -30.52 2.60 13.58
CA LEU A 330 -31.04 3.83 12.96
C LEU A 330 -32.55 3.79 12.74
N SER A 331 -33.12 2.62 12.38
CA SER A 331 -34.56 2.47 12.20
C SER A 331 -35.40 2.75 13.47
N ARG A 332 -34.72 2.85 14.62
CA ARG A 332 -35.36 3.19 15.91
C ARG A 332 -35.23 4.67 16.27
N LYS A 333 -34.59 5.47 15.45
CA LYS A 333 -34.49 6.93 15.63
C LYS A 333 -35.72 7.61 15.08
N ASP A 334 -36.31 8.54 15.86
CA ASP A 334 -37.46 9.32 15.44
C ASP A 334 -37.12 10.38 14.38
N ASN A 335 -35.86 10.84 14.34
CA ASN A 335 -35.40 11.85 13.39
C ASN A 335 -34.06 11.38 12.77
N LEU A 336 -34.14 10.87 11.55
CA LEU A 336 -32.95 10.54 10.74
C LEU A 336 -32.48 11.78 9.97
N ASP A 337 -31.20 12.02 9.95
CA ASP A 337 -30.58 13.08 9.14
C ASP A 337 -29.62 12.51 8.07
N GLN A 338 -29.07 13.39 7.24
CA GLN A 338 -28.17 13.04 6.16
C GLN A 338 -26.87 12.39 6.69
N ASN A 339 -26.41 12.77 7.88
CA ASN A 339 -25.20 12.22 8.49
C ASN A 339 -25.42 10.77 8.95
N ASP A 340 -26.62 10.44 9.44
CA ASP A 340 -27.00 9.07 9.76
C ASP A 340 -26.94 8.18 8.51
N PHE A 341 -27.45 8.67 7.37
CA PHE A 341 -27.37 7.95 6.09
C PHE A 341 -25.93 7.78 5.62
N PHE A 342 -25.13 8.84 5.62
CA PHE A 342 -23.72 8.75 5.24
C PHE A 342 -22.91 7.84 6.17
N GLY A 343 -23.18 7.87 7.47
CA GLY A 343 -22.56 6.96 8.44
C GLY A 343 -22.88 5.51 8.13
N LEU A 344 -24.13 5.21 7.74
CA LEU A 344 -24.54 3.88 7.34
C LEU A 344 -23.84 3.43 6.06
N VAL A 345 -23.78 4.27 5.04
CA VAL A 345 -23.11 3.97 3.78
C VAL A 345 -21.60 3.72 4.02
N ARG A 346 -20.93 4.58 4.80
CA ARG A 346 -19.52 4.42 5.16
C ARG A 346 -19.21 3.09 5.85
N SER A 347 -20.13 2.59 6.67
CA SER A 347 -19.94 1.30 7.35
C SER A 347 -19.92 0.09 6.40
N VAL A 348 -20.42 0.25 5.16
CA VAL A 348 -20.41 -0.81 4.12
C VAL A 348 -19.18 -0.70 3.24
N ILE A 349 -18.91 0.50 2.73
CA ILE A 349 -17.88 0.71 1.71
C ILE A 349 -16.50 1.00 2.29
N GLY A 350 -16.38 1.08 3.62
CA GLY A 350 -15.10 1.23 4.30
C GLY A 350 -14.43 2.60 4.15
N LEU A 351 -15.21 3.62 3.81
CA LEU A 351 -14.76 5.02 3.78
C LEU A 351 -14.72 5.64 5.17
#